data_7b5469af54e338599d1ca19892b3d97b
#
_entry.id   7b5469af54e338599d1ca19892b3d97b
#
_cell.length_a   1.000
_cell.length_b   1.000
_cell.length_c   1.000
_cell.angle_alpha   90.00
_cell.angle_beta   90.00
_cell.angle_gamma   90.00
#
_symmetry.space_group_name_H-M   'P 1'
#
loop_
_entity.id
_entity.type
_entity.pdbx_description
1 polymer ?
#
loop_
_entity_poly.entity_id
_entity_poly.type
_entity_poly.pdbx_seq_one_letter_code
_entity_poly.pdbx_strand_id
1 'polypeptide(L)'
;MFGGGGFNGSVPNIAGHVAQGAVDQPTPLGRGYATFASDSGHQANALGSQDGRWGLNDEAVDNFAGDALKKTRDASVFIVQKRYASAPKQHYFAGGSTGGREALTSIQRWPDDWDGAIAWYPAWNDVEALLAGQYISRTLSQPGAYPSYAKRRLLLDAAVEACDELDGLADELINDQRQCNAIFDPSTAMVNGNPLRCPGGGDDGDSCLSDAQIEA
;
A
#
# COMPACT_ATOMS: atom_id res chain seq x y z
N MET A 1 14.70 13.36 -2.97
CA MET A 1 14.36 12.65 -1.71
C MET A 1 13.62 11.37 -2.04
N PHE A 2 13.92 10.28 -1.34
CA PHE A 2 13.18 9.03 -1.47
C PHE A 2 12.19 8.89 -0.31
N GLY A 3 10.98 8.42 -0.63
CA GLY A 3 9.98 8.07 0.36
C GLY A 3 10.18 6.66 0.92
N GLY A 4 9.66 6.41 2.11
CA GLY A 4 9.74 5.14 2.81
C GLY A 4 8.64 4.15 2.44
N GLY A 5 8.39 3.17 3.30
CA GLY A 5 7.38 2.13 3.10
C GLY A 5 6.78 1.63 4.41
N GLY A 6 5.56 1.11 4.35
CA GLY A 6 4.81 0.68 5.53
C GLY A 6 4.65 1.83 6.51
N PHE A 7 4.82 1.57 7.80
CA PHE A 7 4.86 2.64 8.80
C PHE A 7 6.27 3.24 8.96
N ASN A 8 7.17 3.10 8.00
CA ASN A 8 8.56 3.54 8.01
C ASN A 8 9.38 3.00 9.21
N GLY A 9 10.12 3.87 9.90
CA GLY A 9 11.02 3.43 10.99
C GLY A 9 12.38 2.96 10.52
N SER A 10 12.67 3.07 9.21
CA SER A 10 13.97 2.79 8.60
C SER A 10 14.21 3.70 7.40
N VAL A 11 15.45 4.08 7.18
CA VAL A 11 15.84 4.86 5.99
C VAL A 11 15.91 3.93 4.78
N PRO A 12 15.19 4.22 3.68
CA PRO A 12 15.26 3.41 2.46
C PRO A 12 16.63 3.52 1.77
N ASN A 13 16.91 2.60 0.85
CA ASN A 13 18.14 2.60 0.06
C ASN A 13 18.19 3.82 -0.88
N ILE A 14 18.96 4.83 -0.51
CA ILE A 14 19.12 6.07 -1.28
C ILE A 14 20.07 5.97 -2.48
N ALA A 15 20.78 4.86 -2.64
CA ALA A 15 21.67 4.60 -3.79
C ALA A 15 20.99 3.77 -4.89
N GLY A 16 19.79 3.24 -4.64
CA GLY A 16 19.02 2.42 -5.55
C GLY A 16 18.21 3.23 -6.57
N HIS A 17 17.40 2.50 -7.34
CA HIS A 17 16.40 3.10 -8.21
C HIS A 17 15.22 3.63 -7.40
N VAL A 18 14.50 4.60 -7.95
CA VAL A 18 13.17 4.95 -7.45
C VAL A 18 12.22 3.77 -7.65
N ALA A 19 11.14 3.69 -6.88
CA ALA A 19 10.11 2.68 -7.07
C ALA A 19 9.64 2.69 -8.54
N GLN A 20 9.47 1.51 -9.15
CA GLN A 20 9.13 1.32 -10.57
C GLN A 20 10.12 1.98 -11.56
N GLY A 21 11.29 2.40 -11.12
CA GLY A 21 12.35 2.91 -12.00
C GLY A 21 12.94 1.78 -12.86
N ALA A 22 13.23 2.11 -14.12
CA ALA A 22 13.82 1.15 -15.06
C ALA A 22 15.21 0.72 -14.57
N VAL A 23 15.40 -0.59 -14.41
CA VAL A 23 16.63 -1.18 -13.82
C VAL A 23 17.85 -1.09 -14.74
N ASP A 24 17.63 -0.87 -16.04
CA ASP A 24 18.66 -0.69 -17.07
C ASP A 24 19.12 0.77 -17.20
N GLN A 25 18.52 1.69 -16.47
CA GLN A 25 18.85 3.10 -16.46
C GLN A 25 19.71 3.46 -15.23
N PRO A 26 20.57 4.48 -15.31
CA PRO A 26 21.32 4.96 -14.16
C PRO A 26 20.39 5.38 -13.02
N THR A 27 20.74 5.03 -11.77
CA THR A 27 20.06 5.50 -10.57
C THR A 27 20.11 7.03 -10.45
N PRO A 28 19.25 7.68 -9.68
CA PRO A 28 19.35 9.13 -9.44
C PRO A 28 20.74 9.55 -8.96
N LEU A 29 21.35 8.81 -8.05
CA LEU A 29 22.73 9.06 -7.62
C LEU A 29 23.71 8.94 -8.78
N GLY A 30 23.58 7.91 -9.64
CA GLY A 30 24.38 7.71 -10.83
C GLY A 30 24.21 8.82 -11.90
N ARG A 31 23.11 9.56 -11.84
CA ARG A 31 22.84 10.75 -12.68
C ARG A 31 23.36 12.05 -12.06
N GLY A 32 24.03 12.01 -10.93
CA GLY A 32 24.62 13.17 -10.25
C GLY A 32 23.67 13.90 -9.30
N TYR A 33 22.52 13.32 -8.93
CA TYR A 33 21.67 13.87 -7.89
C TYR A 33 22.24 13.58 -6.51
N ALA A 34 22.12 14.54 -5.59
CA ALA A 34 22.23 14.25 -4.16
C ALA A 34 20.95 13.53 -3.70
N THR A 35 21.10 12.34 -3.14
CA THR A 35 19.97 11.50 -2.72
C THR A 35 19.92 11.41 -1.19
N PHE A 36 18.73 11.48 -0.63
CA PHE A 36 18.50 11.41 0.81
C PHE A 36 17.10 10.87 1.11
N ALA A 37 16.89 10.44 2.34
CA ALA A 37 15.62 9.91 2.82
C ALA A 37 15.50 10.06 4.34
N SER A 38 14.33 9.74 4.87
CA SER A 38 14.00 9.74 6.28
C SER A 38 13.47 8.36 6.71
N ASP A 39 13.60 8.06 7.99
CA ASP A 39 12.89 6.97 8.67
C ASP A 39 11.50 7.40 9.17
N SER A 40 11.06 8.60 8.81
CA SER A 40 9.84 9.27 9.28
C SER A 40 9.87 9.66 10.76
N GLY A 41 11.09 9.79 11.34
CA GLY A 41 11.30 10.34 12.67
C GLY A 41 11.04 9.38 13.82
N HIS A 42 11.08 8.08 13.56
CA HIS A 42 11.08 7.03 14.58
C HIS A 42 11.87 5.82 14.07
N GLN A 43 12.13 4.85 14.94
CA GLN A 43 12.84 3.62 14.59
C GLN A 43 11.88 2.42 14.64
N ALA A 44 11.91 1.58 13.62
CA ALA A 44 11.23 0.29 13.66
C ALA A 44 11.85 -0.60 14.75
N ASN A 45 11.01 -1.35 15.44
CA ASN A 45 11.45 -2.32 16.43
C ASN A 45 11.67 -3.72 15.79
N ALA A 46 11.92 -4.73 16.63
CA ALA A 46 12.15 -6.11 16.18
C ALA A 46 10.95 -6.74 15.44
N LEU A 47 9.75 -6.19 15.57
CA LEU A 47 8.56 -6.64 14.85
C LEU A 47 8.42 -5.98 13.46
N GLY A 48 9.34 -5.09 13.11
CA GLY A 48 9.44 -4.46 11.81
C GLY A 48 8.56 -3.23 11.63
N SER A 49 8.50 -2.76 10.39
CA SER A 49 7.82 -1.51 10.00
C SER A 49 6.29 -1.57 10.06
N GLN A 50 5.69 -2.73 10.30
CA GLN A 50 4.24 -2.88 10.44
C GLN A 50 3.75 -2.73 11.89
N ASP A 51 4.66 -2.59 12.85
CA ASP A 51 4.29 -2.35 14.24
C ASP A 51 4.01 -0.87 14.50
N GLY A 52 2.74 -0.54 14.75
CA GLY A 52 2.28 0.83 14.99
C GLY A 52 2.47 1.35 16.42
N ARG A 53 3.15 0.62 17.33
CA ARG A 53 3.30 1.05 18.74
C ARG A 53 4.09 2.35 18.92
N TRP A 54 4.91 2.74 17.95
CA TRP A 54 5.55 4.06 17.93
C TRP A 54 4.51 5.19 17.97
N GLY A 55 3.30 4.95 17.47
CA GLY A 55 2.18 5.90 17.49
C GLY A 55 1.63 6.21 18.89
N LEU A 56 2.16 5.58 19.96
CA LEU A 56 1.92 5.99 21.34
C LEU A 56 2.72 7.25 21.75
N ASN A 57 3.60 7.72 20.88
CA ASN A 57 4.40 8.94 21.06
C ASN A 57 3.89 10.00 20.07
N ASP A 58 3.36 11.10 20.59
CA ASP A 58 2.75 12.18 19.79
C ASP A 58 3.76 12.81 18.82
N GLU A 59 5.03 13.02 19.23
CA GLU A 59 6.07 13.54 18.34
C GLU A 59 6.35 12.57 17.17
N ALA A 60 6.35 11.27 17.42
CA ALA A 60 6.52 10.28 16.35
C ALA A 60 5.34 10.30 15.37
N VAL A 61 4.11 10.52 15.86
CA VAL A 61 2.91 10.69 15.01
C VAL A 61 3.04 11.95 14.17
N ASP A 62 3.40 13.09 14.72
CA ASP A 62 3.59 14.34 13.99
C ASP A 62 4.68 14.21 12.91
N ASN A 63 5.79 13.57 13.27
CA ASN A 63 6.87 13.28 12.33
C ASN A 63 6.40 12.40 11.18
N PHE A 64 5.69 11.29 11.46
CA PHE A 64 5.14 10.40 10.45
C PHE A 64 4.07 11.09 9.60
N ALA A 65 3.27 12.00 10.19
CA ALA A 65 2.27 12.79 9.48
C ALA A 65 2.89 13.80 8.49
N GLY A 66 4.21 14.02 8.56
CA GLY A 66 4.92 14.82 7.57
C GLY A 66 6.06 15.70 8.11
N ASP A 67 6.13 15.99 9.39
CA ASP A 67 7.14 16.93 9.90
C ASP A 67 8.58 16.43 9.70
N ALA A 68 8.80 15.11 9.77
CA ALA A 68 10.09 14.50 9.46
C ALA A 68 10.52 14.77 8.01
N LEU A 69 9.59 14.86 7.07
CA LEU A 69 9.90 15.13 5.66
C LEU A 69 10.51 16.52 5.47
N LYS A 70 9.89 17.53 6.08
CA LYS A 70 10.39 18.91 6.04
C LYS A 70 11.73 19.03 6.74
N LYS A 71 11.85 18.49 7.96
CA LYS A 71 13.10 18.51 8.74
C LYS A 71 14.25 17.86 7.97
N THR A 72 14.00 16.70 7.37
CA THR A 72 15.01 15.96 6.59
C THR A 72 15.39 16.71 5.31
N ARG A 73 14.41 17.26 4.58
CA ARG A 73 14.66 18.05 3.38
C ARG A 73 15.54 19.26 3.69
N ASP A 74 15.18 20.05 4.70
CA ASP A 74 15.89 21.28 5.02
C ASP A 74 17.32 21.00 5.49
N ALA A 75 17.51 20.00 6.35
CA ALA A 75 18.84 19.56 6.76
C ALA A 75 19.69 19.08 5.58
N SER A 76 19.09 18.28 4.68
CA SER A 76 19.80 17.77 3.49
C SER A 76 20.19 18.87 2.51
N VAL A 77 19.31 19.84 2.26
CA VAL A 77 19.62 21.01 1.42
C VAL A 77 20.75 21.83 2.03
N PHE A 78 20.72 22.05 3.35
CA PHE A 78 21.82 22.75 4.05
C PHE A 78 23.16 22.01 3.87
N ILE A 79 23.19 20.69 4.04
CA ILE A 79 24.40 19.86 3.86
C ILE A 79 24.90 19.96 2.43
N VAL A 80 24.01 19.85 1.42
CA VAL A 80 24.37 19.97 0.00
C VAL A 80 24.97 21.34 -0.28
N GLN A 81 24.35 22.43 0.20
CA GLN A 81 24.87 23.78 0.04
C GLN A 81 26.27 23.94 0.65
N LYS A 82 26.48 23.39 1.85
CA LYS A 82 27.80 23.44 2.51
C LYS A 82 28.84 22.62 1.76
N ARG A 83 28.45 21.43 1.23
CA ARG A 83 29.37 20.52 0.53
C ARG A 83 29.81 21.06 -0.84
N TYR A 84 28.90 21.69 -1.57
CA TYR A 84 29.11 22.12 -2.96
C TYR A 84 29.24 23.65 -3.12
N ALA A 85 29.14 24.40 -2.05
CA ALA A 85 29.15 25.89 -2.02
C ALA A 85 28.09 26.51 -2.97
N SER A 86 27.01 25.79 -3.27
CA SER A 86 25.92 26.23 -4.14
C SER A 86 24.61 25.55 -3.73
N ALA A 87 23.50 26.23 -3.91
CA ALA A 87 22.17 25.65 -3.69
C ALA A 87 21.87 24.59 -4.77
N PRO A 88 21.13 23.52 -4.45
CA PRO A 88 20.56 22.65 -5.46
C PRO A 88 19.69 23.46 -6.43
N LYS A 89 19.72 23.09 -7.71
CA LYS A 89 18.93 23.78 -8.73
C LYS A 89 17.48 23.30 -8.78
N GLN A 90 17.26 22.06 -8.41
CA GLN A 90 15.97 21.41 -8.47
C GLN A 90 15.83 20.39 -7.34
N HIS A 91 14.61 20.23 -6.84
CA HIS A 91 14.25 19.33 -5.76
C HIS A 91 13.13 18.40 -6.22
N TYR A 92 13.36 17.09 -6.11
CA TYR A 92 12.39 16.08 -6.48
C TYR A 92 12.12 15.12 -5.33
N PHE A 93 10.85 14.75 -5.18
CA PHE A 93 10.43 13.67 -4.29
C PHE A 93 10.00 12.46 -5.12
N ALA A 94 10.37 11.24 -4.71
CA ALA A 94 9.96 10.01 -5.37
C ALA A 94 9.65 8.93 -4.33
N GLY A 95 8.47 8.32 -4.39
CA GLY A 95 8.10 7.27 -3.47
C GLY A 95 6.87 6.47 -3.89
N GLY A 96 6.78 5.24 -3.40
CA GLY A 96 5.64 4.34 -3.58
C GLY A 96 5.02 3.97 -2.25
N SER A 97 3.75 3.53 -2.24
CA SER A 97 3.03 3.16 -1.02
C SER A 97 2.99 4.32 -0.01
N THR A 98 3.46 4.12 1.22
CA THR A 98 3.64 5.21 2.20
C THR A 98 4.53 6.32 1.65
N GLY A 99 5.60 5.99 0.92
CA GLY A 99 6.44 6.99 0.25
C GLY A 99 5.71 7.80 -0.82
N GLY A 100 4.70 7.23 -1.45
CA GLY A 100 3.78 7.94 -2.35
C GLY A 100 2.90 8.93 -1.58
N ARG A 101 2.38 8.55 -0.41
CA ARG A 101 1.69 9.46 0.53
C ARG A 101 2.61 10.60 0.95
N GLU A 102 3.85 10.29 1.33
CA GLU A 102 4.86 11.28 1.70
C GLU A 102 5.15 12.27 0.59
N ALA A 103 5.23 11.80 -0.67
CA ALA A 103 5.41 12.66 -1.84
C ALA A 103 4.24 13.64 -1.99
N LEU A 104 2.99 13.15 -1.91
CA LEU A 104 1.79 13.99 -1.98
C LEU A 104 1.71 14.97 -0.80
N THR A 105 1.99 14.51 0.41
CA THR A 105 2.05 15.37 1.61
C THR A 105 3.07 16.49 1.46
N SER A 106 4.24 16.18 0.91
CA SER A 106 5.32 17.16 0.73
C SER A 106 4.94 18.28 -0.23
N ILE A 107 4.38 17.95 -1.39
CA ILE A 107 3.95 18.96 -2.38
C ILE A 107 2.69 19.72 -1.95
N GLN A 108 1.82 19.11 -1.14
CA GLN A 108 0.63 19.76 -0.62
C GLN A 108 0.96 20.76 0.49
N ARG A 109 1.82 20.38 1.45
CA ARG A 109 2.16 21.20 2.61
C ARG A 109 3.23 22.25 2.30
N TRP A 110 4.16 21.95 1.41
CA TRP A 110 5.32 22.80 1.08
C TRP A 110 5.57 22.85 -0.43
N PRO A 111 4.62 23.39 -1.23
CA PRO A 111 4.73 23.38 -2.70
C PRO A 111 5.98 24.09 -3.22
N ASP A 112 6.43 25.15 -2.54
CA ASP A 112 7.61 25.93 -2.94
C ASP A 112 8.95 25.20 -2.69
N ASP A 113 8.93 24.10 -1.98
CA ASP A 113 10.11 23.30 -1.67
C ASP A 113 10.46 22.28 -2.77
N TRP A 114 9.56 22.04 -3.73
CA TRP A 114 9.66 20.96 -4.68
C TRP A 114 9.35 21.39 -6.11
N ASP A 115 10.24 21.02 -7.04
CA ASP A 115 10.03 21.19 -8.48
C ASP A 115 9.24 20.05 -9.11
N GLY A 116 9.09 18.92 -8.40
CA GLY A 116 8.28 17.81 -8.85
C GLY A 116 8.28 16.65 -7.87
N ALA A 117 7.22 15.84 -7.98
CA ALA A 117 7.05 14.63 -7.19
C ALA A 117 6.53 13.48 -8.05
N ILE A 118 6.99 12.27 -7.76
CA ILE A 118 6.47 11.03 -8.33
C ILE A 118 5.94 10.20 -7.18
N ALA A 119 4.63 9.90 -7.23
CA ALA A 119 3.93 9.07 -6.27
C ALA A 119 3.40 7.81 -6.97
N TRP A 120 3.96 6.64 -6.65
CA TRP A 120 3.45 5.36 -7.13
C TRP A 120 2.51 4.75 -6.10
N TYR A 121 1.37 4.24 -6.55
CA TYR A 121 0.39 3.57 -5.69
C TYR A 121 0.36 4.14 -4.26
N PRO A 122 0.13 5.46 -4.09
CA PRO A 122 0.23 6.11 -2.80
C PRO A 122 -0.80 5.55 -1.79
N ALA A 123 -0.36 5.32 -0.55
CA ALA A 123 -1.25 5.02 0.58
C ALA A 123 -1.94 6.32 1.05
N TRP A 124 -2.69 6.94 0.17
CA TRP A 124 -3.13 8.32 0.31
C TRP A 124 -4.37 8.49 1.21
N ASN A 125 -5.23 7.47 1.26
CA ASN A 125 -6.34 7.43 2.22
C ASN A 125 -6.01 6.44 3.36
N ASP A 126 -4.95 6.74 4.08
CA ASP A 126 -4.31 5.83 5.04
C ASP A 126 -5.25 5.45 6.20
N VAL A 127 -6.03 6.43 6.70
CA VAL A 127 -6.96 6.19 7.82
C VAL A 127 -8.08 5.23 7.43
N GLU A 128 -8.71 5.41 6.28
CA GLU A 128 -9.77 4.51 5.82
C GLU A 128 -9.21 3.12 5.50
N ALA A 129 -8.03 3.05 4.89
CA ALA A 129 -7.37 1.77 4.61
C ALA A 129 -7.06 0.99 5.91
N LEU A 130 -6.58 1.68 6.95
CA LEU A 130 -6.34 1.07 8.26
C LEU A 130 -7.64 0.62 8.95
N LEU A 131 -8.70 1.42 8.89
CA LEU A 131 -10.01 1.06 9.43
C LEU A 131 -10.62 -0.13 8.69
N ALA A 132 -10.53 -0.17 7.36
CA ALA A 132 -10.96 -1.30 6.56
C ALA A 132 -10.16 -2.57 6.91
N GLY A 133 -8.82 -2.47 7.03
CA GLY A 133 -7.97 -3.57 7.46
C GLY A 133 -8.31 -4.08 8.86
N GLN A 134 -8.63 -3.20 9.80
CA GLN A 134 -9.11 -3.54 11.14
C GLN A 134 -10.45 -4.27 11.09
N TYR A 135 -11.39 -3.80 10.29
CA TYR A 135 -12.69 -4.42 10.10
C TYR A 135 -12.52 -5.85 9.56
N ILE A 136 -11.80 -6.02 8.46
CA ILE A 136 -11.51 -7.32 7.84
C ILE A 136 -10.81 -8.27 8.85
N SER A 137 -9.76 -7.79 9.53
CA SER A 137 -9.03 -8.59 10.51
C SER A 137 -9.94 -9.06 11.66
N ARG A 138 -10.79 -8.17 12.17
CA ARG A 138 -11.74 -8.50 13.24
C ARG A 138 -12.77 -9.52 12.78
N THR A 139 -13.31 -9.40 11.57
CA THR A 139 -14.32 -10.30 11.04
C THR A 139 -13.72 -11.68 10.76
N LEU A 140 -12.57 -11.73 10.09
CA LEU A 140 -11.86 -12.99 9.83
C LEU A 140 -11.37 -13.70 11.10
N SER A 141 -11.24 -12.99 12.23
CA SER A 141 -10.85 -13.58 13.52
C SER A 141 -12.01 -14.23 14.27
N GLN A 142 -13.25 -14.11 13.78
CA GLN A 142 -14.38 -14.80 14.40
C GLN A 142 -14.27 -16.31 14.19
N PRO A 143 -14.80 -17.13 15.13
CA PRO A 143 -14.78 -18.58 14.98
C PRO A 143 -15.41 -19.04 13.67
N GLY A 144 -14.67 -19.79 12.86
CA GLY A 144 -15.12 -20.34 11.59
C GLY A 144 -15.16 -19.35 10.41
N ALA A 145 -14.82 -18.08 10.61
CA ALA A 145 -14.87 -17.06 9.56
C ALA A 145 -13.66 -17.10 8.60
N TYR A 146 -12.49 -17.58 9.08
CA TYR A 146 -11.30 -17.61 8.23
C TYR A 146 -11.34 -18.80 7.26
N PRO A 147 -11.45 -18.57 5.93
CA PRO A 147 -11.53 -19.67 4.96
C PRO A 147 -10.18 -20.33 4.75
N SER A 148 -10.19 -21.66 4.55
CA SER A 148 -9.01 -22.44 4.15
C SER A 148 -8.45 -21.93 2.81
N TYR A 149 -7.22 -22.35 2.47
CA TYR A 149 -6.65 -22.01 1.15
C TYR A 149 -7.53 -22.50 0.00
N ALA A 150 -8.08 -23.73 0.10
CA ALA A 150 -8.97 -24.31 -0.91
C ALA A 150 -10.23 -23.46 -1.08
N LYS A 151 -10.85 -23.01 0.02
CA LYS A 151 -12.04 -22.15 -0.02
C LYS A 151 -11.77 -20.76 -0.60
N ARG A 152 -10.61 -20.17 -0.29
CA ARG A 152 -10.21 -18.89 -0.92
C ARG A 152 -10.01 -19.04 -2.43
N ARG A 153 -9.46 -20.17 -2.86
CA ARG A 153 -9.33 -20.48 -4.28
C ARG A 153 -10.70 -20.67 -4.92
N LEU A 154 -11.61 -21.39 -4.27
CA LEU A 154 -12.97 -21.59 -4.72
C LEU A 154 -13.74 -20.27 -4.90
N LEU A 155 -13.58 -19.33 -3.96
CA LEU A 155 -14.17 -17.99 -4.05
C LEU A 155 -13.63 -17.23 -5.26
N LEU A 156 -12.31 -17.28 -5.49
CA LEU A 156 -11.68 -16.64 -6.65
C LEU A 156 -12.20 -17.25 -7.96
N ASP A 157 -12.26 -18.57 -8.04
CA ASP A 157 -12.73 -19.28 -9.24
C ASP A 157 -14.20 -18.93 -9.54
N ALA A 158 -15.04 -18.81 -8.50
CA ALA A 158 -16.44 -18.37 -8.65
C ALA A 158 -16.55 -16.92 -9.15
N ALA A 159 -15.68 -16.02 -8.65
CA ALA A 159 -15.68 -14.63 -9.10
C ALA A 159 -15.20 -14.51 -10.55
N VAL A 160 -14.19 -15.27 -10.95
CA VAL A 160 -13.71 -15.32 -12.33
C VAL A 160 -14.80 -15.90 -13.24
N GLU A 161 -15.42 -17.04 -12.87
CA GLU A 161 -16.51 -17.63 -13.66
C GLU A 161 -17.68 -16.67 -13.89
N ALA A 162 -17.98 -15.82 -12.92
CA ALA A 162 -19.07 -14.84 -13.03
C ALA A 162 -18.69 -13.55 -13.77
N CYS A 163 -17.42 -13.15 -13.77
CA CYS A 163 -17.03 -11.77 -14.11
C CYS A 163 -16.02 -11.64 -15.24
N ASP A 164 -15.32 -12.72 -15.63
CA ASP A 164 -14.21 -12.67 -16.59
C ASP A 164 -14.64 -12.05 -17.94
N GLU A 165 -15.78 -12.46 -18.48
CA GLU A 165 -16.26 -11.98 -19.80
C GLU A 165 -16.90 -10.59 -19.78
N LEU A 166 -16.99 -9.90 -18.62
CA LEU A 166 -17.68 -8.61 -18.51
C LEU A 166 -17.00 -7.48 -19.29
N ASP A 167 -15.71 -7.58 -19.54
CA ASP A 167 -14.96 -6.63 -20.36
C ASP A 167 -14.85 -7.06 -21.84
N GLY A 168 -15.44 -8.23 -22.20
CA GLY A 168 -15.45 -8.79 -23.54
C GLY A 168 -14.30 -9.75 -23.85
N LEU A 169 -13.47 -10.09 -22.86
CA LEU A 169 -12.39 -11.07 -22.97
C LEU A 169 -12.58 -12.19 -21.93
N ALA A 170 -12.19 -13.42 -22.29
CA ALA A 170 -12.11 -14.55 -21.37
C ALA A 170 -10.63 -14.90 -21.16
N ASP A 171 -9.98 -14.16 -20.24
CA ASP A 171 -8.52 -14.23 -20.00
C ASP A 171 -8.15 -14.38 -18.51
N GLU A 172 -9.13 -14.72 -17.68
CA GLU A 172 -9.01 -14.86 -16.22
C GLU A 172 -8.67 -13.55 -15.50
N LEU A 173 -8.90 -12.38 -16.13
CA LEU A 173 -8.69 -11.06 -15.56
C LEU A 173 -10.01 -10.28 -15.46
N ILE A 174 -10.40 -9.90 -14.27
CA ILE A 174 -11.61 -9.11 -14.04
C ILE A 174 -11.26 -7.62 -14.15
N ASN A 175 -11.39 -7.04 -15.35
CA ASN A 175 -11.12 -5.62 -15.60
C ASN A 175 -12.33 -4.72 -15.31
N ASP A 176 -13.56 -5.18 -15.55
CA ASP A 176 -14.77 -4.46 -15.13
C ASP A 176 -15.16 -4.80 -13.68
N GLN A 177 -14.35 -4.37 -12.72
CA GLN A 177 -14.62 -4.57 -11.30
C GLN A 177 -15.95 -3.96 -10.85
N ARG A 178 -16.35 -2.84 -11.48
CA ARG A 178 -17.60 -2.17 -11.13
C ARG A 178 -18.81 -3.04 -11.44
N GLN A 179 -18.85 -3.62 -12.62
CA GLN A 179 -19.93 -4.50 -13.01
C GLN A 179 -19.86 -5.83 -12.25
N CYS A 180 -18.68 -6.38 -12.04
CA CYS A 180 -18.50 -7.56 -11.21
C CYS A 180 -19.07 -7.37 -9.79
N ASN A 181 -18.72 -6.28 -9.12
CA ASN A 181 -19.24 -5.95 -7.78
C ASN A 181 -20.78 -5.75 -7.76
N ALA A 182 -21.39 -5.44 -8.90
CA ALA A 182 -22.84 -5.27 -9.00
C ALA A 182 -23.59 -6.60 -9.19
N ILE A 183 -22.95 -7.64 -9.74
CA ILE A 183 -23.60 -8.90 -10.07
C ILE A 183 -23.11 -10.09 -9.23
N PHE A 184 -21.87 -10.07 -8.74
CA PHE A 184 -21.31 -11.17 -7.97
C PHE A 184 -21.73 -11.08 -6.52
N ASP A 185 -22.49 -12.09 -6.09
CA ASP A 185 -22.90 -12.29 -4.69
C ASP A 185 -22.47 -13.71 -4.26
N PRO A 186 -21.48 -13.84 -3.34
CA PRO A 186 -21.00 -15.14 -2.90
C PRO A 186 -22.07 -16.04 -2.28
N SER A 187 -23.17 -15.46 -1.79
CA SER A 187 -24.28 -16.23 -1.17
C SER A 187 -25.13 -16.99 -2.20
N THR A 188 -25.15 -16.52 -3.44
CA THR A 188 -25.94 -17.06 -4.55
C THR A 188 -25.08 -17.54 -5.72
N ALA A 189 -23.79 -17.25 -5.71
CA ALA A 189 -22.87 -17.61 -6.79
C ALA A 189 -22.76 -19.13 -6.95
N MET A 190 -22.45 -19.51 -8.19
CA MET A 190 -22.13 -20.88 -8.57
C MET A 190 -20.64 -20.98 -8.90
N VAL A 191 -20.06 -22.15 -8.76
CA VAL A 191 -18.72 -22.49 -9.23
C VAL A 191 -18.70 -23.93 -9.73
N ASN A 192 -18.26 -24.13 -10.97
CA ASN A 192 -18.27 -25.45 -11.62
C ASN A 192 -19.65 -26.15 -11.53
N GLY A 193 -20.73 -25.39 -11.67
CA GLY A 193 -22.11 -25.89 -11.60
C GLY A 193 -22.63 -26.24 -10.21
N ASN A 194 -21.91 -25.90 -9.13
CA ASN A 194 -22.32 -26.13 -7.74
C ASN A 194 -22.47 -24.80 -7.00
N PRO A 195 -23.39 -24.70 -6.02
CA PRO A 195 -23.48 -23.52 -5.17
C PRO A 195 -22.17 -23.26 -4.42
N LEU A 196 -21.70 -21.99 -4.42
CA LEU A 196 -20.53 -21.57 -3.66
C LEU A 196 -20.84 -21.62 -2.14
N ARG A 197 -22.04 -21.25 -1.74
CA ARG A 197 -22.52 -21.31 -0.35
C ARG A 197 -22.85 -22.74 0.06
N CYS A 198 -22.38 -23.19 1.23
CA CYS A 198 -22.69 -24.51 1.75
C CYS A 198 -24.20 -24.69 2.03
N PRO A 199 -24.78 -25.89 1.79
CA PRO A 199 -26.15 -26.19 2.19
C PRO A 199 -26.38 -25.94 3.68
N GLY A 200 -27.40 -25.13 4.01
CA GLY A 200 -27.68 -24.79 5.41
C GLY A 200 -26.72 -23.77 6.06
N GLY A 201 -25.70 -23.27 5.32
CA GLY A 201 -24.80 -22.21 5.77
C GLY A 201 -23.72 -22.61 6.77
N GLY A 202 -23.67 -23.88 7.18
CA GLY A 202 -22.60 -24.42 8.03
C GLY A 202 -21.30 -24.67 7.27
N ASP A 203 -20.19 -24.88 7.98
CA ASP A 203 -18.93 -25.25 7.36
C ASP A 203 -18.94 -26.75 7.01
N ASP A 204 -19.03 -27.07 5.72
CA ASP A 204 -19.11 -28.44 5.20
C ASP A 204 -17.91 -28.76 4.28
N GLY A 205 -16.72 -28.73 4.86
CA GLY A 205 -15.47 -29.03 4.16
C GLY A 205 -15.05 -27.96 3.13
N ASP A 206 -14.14 -28.33 2.23
CA ASP A 206 -13.46 -27.38 1.35
C ASP A 206 -14.19 -27.06 0.03
N SER A 207 -15.37 -27.67 -0.21
CA SER A 207 -16.10 -27.54 -1.48
C SER A 207 -17.10 -26.38 -1.52
N CYS A 208 -17.30 -25.66 -0.41
CA CYS A 208 -18.23 -24.54 -0.30
C CYS A 208 -17.83 -23.60 0.83
N LEU A 209 -18.43 -22.41 0.88
CA LEU A 209 -18.24 -21.43 1.94
C LEU A 209 -19.39 -21.46 2.95
N SER A 210 -19.08 -21.35 4.23
CA SER A 210 -20.09 -21.13 5.27
C SER A 210 -20.59 -19.68 5.28
N ASP A 211 -21.74 -19.45 5.95
CA ASP A 211 -22.26 -18.10 6.13
C ASP A 211 -21.26 -17.18 6.83
N ALA A 212 -20.56 -17.69 7.85
CA ALA A 212 -19.53 -16.93 8.55
C ALA A 212 -18.33 -16.54 7.66
N GLN A 213 -18.01 -17.36 6.66
CA GLN A 213 -16.93 -17.09 5.70
C GLN A 213 -17.37 -16.14 4.59
N ILE A 214 -18.65 -16.15 4.22
CA ILE A 214 -19.23 -15.23 3.24
C ILE A 214 -19.40 -13.82 3.83
N GLU A 215 -19.78 -13.74 5.11
CA GLU A 215 -19.95 -12.46 5.83
C GLU A 215 -18.60 -11.77 6.11
N ALA A 216 -17.51 -12.53 6.20
CA ALA A 216 -16.16 -12.03 6.51
C ALA A 216 -15.46 -11.39 5.30
#